data_72760b05f2b6dab977c81b1ef4371c32
#
_entry.id   72760b05f2b6dab977c81b1ef4371c32
#
_cell.length_a   1.000
_cell.length_b   1.000
_cell.length_c   1.000
_cell.angle_alpha   90.00
_cell.angle_beta   90.00
_cell.angle_gamma   90.00
#
_symmetry.space_group_name_H-M   'P 1'
#
loop_
_entity.id
_entity.type
_entity.pdbx_description
1 polymer ?
#
loop_
_entity_poly.entity_id
_entity_poly.type
_entity_poly.pdbx_seq_one_letter_code
_entity_poly.pdbx_strand_id
1 'polypeptide(L)'
;RLRKEQFYDGSAQLPLGLLSHAEQFKHWQTSRPDVRENQGWFGHFADQLQPSLSAHEIPMNISLAGHNIQQNGAYNLPYSIKSEGSVGLYVKEVKSQLNEVLLDSFTKLMNEDYAGDPFMETYLGLTRDAQAKHEVFRDATKGIKAPGRFSGSDLSQQLRMVARTIKAADRLGLQQQTFFLRYIGWDHHDEL
;
A
#
# COMPACT_ATOMS: atom_id res chain seq x y z
N ARG A 1 -24.83 17.34 8.49
CA ARG A 1 -24.43 18.57 7.77
C ARG A 1 -24.31 19.70 8.78
N LEU A 2 -23.12 20.27 8.96
CA LEU A 2 -22.87 21.41 9.83
C LEU A 2 -23.49 22.69 9.22
N ARG A 3 -24.22 23.46 10.04
CA ARG A 3 -24.76 24.76 9.68
C ARG A 3 -23.85 25.85 10.21
N LYS A 4 -23.83 27.01 9.57
CA LYS A 4 -23.01 28.16 9.95
C LYS A 4 -23.27 28.60 11.40
N GLU A 5 -24.54 28.66 11.79
CA GLU A 5 -24.96 29.02 13.13
C GLU A 5 -24.41 28.06 14.17
N GLN A 6 -24.51 26.75 13.91
CA GLN A 6 -24.02 25.69 14.80
C GLN A 6 -22.49 25.71 14.96
N PHE A 7 -21.77 26.21 13.94
CA PHE A 7 -20.32 26.40 14.04
C PHE A 7 -19.99 27.56 15.00
N TYR A 8 -20.69 28.70 14.87
CA TYR A 8 -20.40 29.88 15.67
C TYR A 8 -20.90 29.80 17.11
N ASP A 9 -22.02 29.15 17.37
CA ASP A 9 -22.60 28.99 18.71
C ASP A 9 -22.04 27.78 19.48
N GLY A 10 -21.20 26.95 18.83
CA GLY A 10 -20.59 25.78 19.42
C GLY A 10 -21.56 24.64 19.72
N SER A 11 -22.78 24.68 19.19
CA SER A 11 -23.82 23.66 19.45
C SER A 11 -23.61 22.36 18.69
N ALA A 12 -22.75 22.35 17.69
CA ALA A 12 -22.41 21.15 16.92
C ALA A 12 -21.04 20.61 17.30
N GLN A 13 -20.93 19.29 17.39
CA GLN A 13 -19.63 18.64 17.46
C GLN A 13 -18.90 18.82 16.13
N LEU A 14 -17.73 19.44 16.18
CA LEU A 14 -16.88 19.66 15.00
C LEU A 14 -15.99 18.44 14.73
N PRO A 15 -15.65 18.19 13.45
CA PRO A 15 -14.61 17.24 13.11
C PRO A 15 -13.29 17.57 13.81
N LEU A 16 -12.56 16.55 14.22
CA LEU A 16 -11.26 16.72 14.84
C LEU A 16 -10.30 17.43 13.86
N GLY A 17 -9.58 18.43 14.36
CA GLY A 17 -8.62 19.18 13.53
C GLY A 17 -9.25 19.79 12.28
N LEU A 18 -10.48 20.32 12.39
CA LEU A 18 -11.14 21.06 11.32
C LEU A 18 -10.18 22.13 10.79
N LEU A 19 -10.05 22.24 9.46
CA LEU A 19 -9.09 23.09 8.72
C LEU A 19 -7.65 22.58 8.70
N SER A 20 -7.32 21.47 9.32
CA SER A 20 -6.03 20.80 9.13
C SER A 20 -6.10 19.86 7.91
N HIS A 21 -5.24 20.08 6.89
CA HIS A 21 -5.16 19.23 5.70
C HIS A 21 -4.91 17.76 6.09
N ALA A 22 -3.98 17.51 7.01
CA ALA A 22 -3.65 16.15 7.45
C ALA A 22 -4.83 15.43 8.12
N GLU A 23 -5.58 16.13 8.98
CA GLU A 23 -6.75 15.53 9.64
C GLU A 23 -7.91 15.35 8.65
N GLN A 24 -8.18 16.33 7.77
CA GLN A 24 -9.21 16.19 6.73
C GLN A 24 -8.91 15.01 5.80
N PHE A 25 -7.65 14.82 5.42
CA PHE A 25 -7.21 13.70 4.60
C PHE A 25 -7.48 12.35 5.29
N LYS A 26 -7.20 12.25 6.61
CA LYS A 26 -7.52 11.05 7.41
C LYS A 26 -9.03 10.81 7.50
N HIS A 27 -9.82 11.87 7.71
CA HIS A 27 -11.28 11.75 7.78
C HIS A 27 -11.88 11.15 6.49
N TRP A 28 -11.37 11.55 5.33
CA TRP A 28 -11.75 10.96 4.06
C TRP A 28 -11.37 9.48 3.95
N GLN A 29 -10.20 9.13 4.45
CA GLN A 29 -9.71 7.74 4.39
C GLN A 29 -10.41 6.79 5.36
N THR A 30 -10.84 7.30 6.50
CA THR A 30 -11.47 6.50 7.57
C THR A 30 -12.99 6.60 7.61
N SER A 31 -13.57 7.66 7.01
CA SER A 31 -14.97 8.08 7.19
C SER A 31 -15.34 8.37 8.65
N ARG A 32 -14.36 8.65 9.50
CA ARG A 32 -14.51 8.91 10.94
C ARG A 32 -13.94 10.28 11.31
N PRO A 33 -14.75 11.36 11.17
CA PRO A 33 -14.29 12.71 11.50
C PRO A 33 -14.28 13.00 13.02
N ASP A 34 -14.83 12.12 13.81
CA ASP A 34 -15.03 12.24 15.27
C ASP A 34 -13.90 11.61 16.08
N VAL A 35 -13.12 10.72 15.48
CA VAL A 35 -12.03 9.99 16.17
C VAL A 35 -10.77 9.94 15.29
N ARG A 36 -9.62 9.71 15.94
CA ARG A 36 -8.37 9.36 15.25
C ARG A 36 -8.28 7.86 15.07
N GLU A 37 -8.59 7.42 13.88
CA GLU A 37 -8.59 6.02 13.46
C GLU A 37 -7.37 5.75 12.58
N ASN A 38 -6.81 4.55 12.67
CA ASN A 38 -5.70 4.09 11.82
C ASN A 38 -6.13 3.04 10.80
N GLN A 39 -7.41 2.69 10.79
CA GLN A 39 -8.00 1.75 9.84
C GLN A 39 -8.97 2.50 8.93
N GLY A 40 -8.88 2.20 7.66
CA GLY A 40 -9.72 2.83 6.65
C GLY A 40 -10.79 1.90 6.12
N TRP A 41 -11.74 2.46 5.41
CA TRP A 41 -12.90 1.72 4.95
C TRP A 41 -12.57 0.62 3.92
N PHE A 42 -11.55 0.77 3.05
CA PHE A 42 -11.07 -0.34 2.21
C PHE A 42 -10.33 -1.40 3.02
N GLY A 43 -9.67 -1.02 4.12
CA GLY A 43 -9.08 -1.97 5.05
C GLY A 43 -10.14 -2.86 5.70
N HIS A 44 -11.24 -2.27 6.16
CA HIS A 44 -12.38 -3.02 6.71
C HIS A 44 -12.99 -3.98 5.68
N PHE A 45 -13.08 -3.59 4.41
CA PHE A 45 -13.53 -4.51 3.36
C PHE A 45 -12.57 -5.67 3.17
N ALA A 46 -11.27 -5.41 3.16
CA ALA A 46 -10.27 -6.46 3.04
C ALA A 46 -10.32 -7.46 4.20
N ASP A 47 -10.48 -6.96 5.43
CA ASP A 47 -10.61 -7.83 6.61
C ASP A 47 -11.82 -8.77 6.56
N GLN A 48 -12.89 -8.36 5.87
CA GLN A 48 -14.09 -9.20 5.71
C GLN A 48 -14.04 -10.12 4.49
N LEU A 49 -13.50 -9.63 3.38
CA LEU A 49 -13.48 -10.36 2.10
C LEU A 49 -12.27 -11.29 1.97
N GLN A 50 -11.21 -10.99 2.70
CA GLN A 50 -9.94 -11.72 2.69
C GLN A 50 -9.43 -11.88 4.13
N PRO A 51 -10.17 -12.60 5.00
CA PRO A 51 -9.95 -12.62 6.46
C PRO A 51 -8.63 -13.27 6.88
N SER A 52 -8.01 -14.05 5.99
CA SER A 52 -6.70 -14.67 6.20
C SER A 52 -5.90 -14.68 4.91
N LEU A 53 -4.64 -14.30 5.01
CA LEU A 53 -3.69 -14.33 3.91
C LEU A 53 -2.50 -15.20 4.29
N SER A 54 -2.12 -16.11 3.41
CA SER A 54 -0.83 -16.78 3.51
C SER A 54 0.31 -15.86 3.08
N ALA A 55 1.54 -16.22 3.45
CA ALA A 55 2.75 -15.47 3.08
C ALA A 55 2.93 -15.28 1.56
N HIS A 56 2.32 -16.15 0.76
CA HIS A 56 2.43 -16.12 -0.70
C HIS A 56 1.23 -15.48 -1.40
N GLU A 57 0.25 -14.98 -0.66
CA GLU A 57 -0.93 -14.36 -1.24
C GLU A 57 -0.80 -12.83 -1.26
N ILE A 58 -1.22 -12.24 -2.38
CA ILE A 58 -1.23 -10.79 -2.52
C ILE A 58 -2.53 -10.24 -1.90
N PRO A 59 -2.45 -9.23 -1.02
CA PRO A 59 -3.63 -8.53 -0.52
C PRO A 59 -4.46 -7.92 -1.64
N MET A 60 -5.79 -7.92 -1.49
CA MET A 60 -6.68 -7.26 -2.44
C MET A 60 -6.47 -5.74 -2.51
N ASN A 61 -5.97 -5.14 -1.43
CA ASN A 61 -5.63 -3.72 -1.35
C ASN A 61 -4.21 -3.48 -1.86
N ILE A 62 -4.08 -2.80 -3.00
CA ILE A 62 -2.81 -2.53 -3.67
C ILE A 62 -2.59 -1.02 -3.74
N SER A 63 -1.44 -0.54 -3.26
CA SER A 63 -1.11 0.88 -3.24
C SER A 63 0.07 1.19 -4.16
N LEU A 64 -0.07 2.22 -5.00
CA LEU A 64 1.00 2.82 -5.79
C LEU A 64 1.56 4.11 -5.13
N ALA A 65 1.01 4.51 -3.99
CA ALA A 65 1.42 5.70 -3.25
C ALA A 65 2.02 5.37 -1.86
N GLY A 66 2.45 4.11 -1.65
CA GLY A 66 2.96 3.65 -0.37
C GLY A 66 1.85 3.37 0.65
N HIS A 67 2.22 3.39 1.93
CA HIS A 67 1.27 3.15 3.02
C HIS A 67 0.20 4.25 3.07
N ASN A 68 -1.05 3.85 3.24
CA ASN A 68 -2.18 4.76 3.40
C ASN A 68 -3.22 4.18 4.37
N ILE A 69 -3.90 5.06 5.10
CA ILE A 69 -4.88 4.65 6.11
C ILE A 69 -6.13 4.04 5.44
N GLN A 70 -6.53 4.53 4.27
CA GLN A 70 -7.75 4.07 3.58
C GLN A 70 -7.79 2.56 3.35
N GLN A 71 -6.62 1.97 3.06
CA GLN A 71 -6.46 0.54 2.78
C GLN A 71 -5.95 -0.27 3.99
N ASN A 72 -5.69 0.39 5.12
CA ASN A 72 -5.30 -0.29 6.35
C ASN A 72 -6.49 -0.97 6.99
N GLY A 73 -6.40 -2.27 7.21
CA GLY A 73 -7.31 -3.05 8.03
C GLY A 73 -6.72 -3.38 9.40
N ALA A 74 -7.47 -4.14 10.20
CA ALA A 74 -6.99 -4.69 11.46
C ALA A 74 -6.00 -5.85 11.23
N TYR A 75 -6.20 -6.62 10.18
CA TYR A 75 -5.43 -7.81 9.83
C TYR A 75 -4.75 -7.69 8.46
N ASN A 76 -5.34 -6.92 7.55
CA ASN A 76 -4.86 -6.75 6.20
C ASN A 76 -4.20 -5.37 6.02
N LEU A 77 -2.95 -5.40 5.58
CA LEU A 77 -2.22 -4.20 5.17
C LEU A 77 -2.14 -4.13 3.64
N PRO A 78 -2.10 -2.92 3.05
CA PRO A 78 -1.98 -2.79 1.61
C PRO A 78 -0.63 -3.29 1.12
N TYR A 79 -0.63 -3.94 -0.04
CA TYR A 79 0.58 -4.30 -0.76
C TYR A 79 1.06 -3.11 -1.60
N SER A 80 2.24 -2.60 -1.28
CA SER A 80 2.80 -1.43 -1.97
C SER A 80 3.64 -1.83 -3.16
N ILE A 81 3.34 -1.22 -4.32
CA ILE A 81 4.08 -1.37 -5.57
C ILE A 81 4.43 0.01 -6.15
N LYS A 82 5.25 0.03 -7.19
CA LYS A 82 5.56 1.22 -8.00
C LYS A 82 4.96 1.10 -9.40
N SER A 83 5.08 2.16 -10.19
CA SER A 83 4.64 2.19 -11.59
C SER A 83 5.35 1.15 -12.47
N GLU A 84 6.53 0.70 -12.06
CA GLU A 84 7.30 -0.37 -12.72
C GLU A 84 6.86 -1.78 -12.28
N GLY A 85 6.31 -1.91 -11.08
CA GLY A 85 5.89 -3.17 -10.47
C GLY A 85 6.24 -3.25 -8.99
N SER A 86 6.30 -4.48 -8.46
CA SER A 86 6.77 -4.73 -7.10
C SER A 86 8.26 -4.47 -6.95
N VAL A 87 8.68 -4.04 -5.76
CA VAL A 87 10.07 -3.74 -5.45
C VAL A 87 10.70 -4.94 -4.76
N GLY A 88 11.71 -5.51 -5.39
CA GLY A 88 12.54 -6.59 -4.83
C GLY A 88 13.79 -6.09 -4.14
N LEU A 89 14.59 -7.02 -3.65
CA LEU A 89 15.91 -6.71 -3.11
C LEU A 89 16.88 -6.37 -4.25
N TYR A 90 17.41 -5.16 -4.21
CA TYR A 90 18.37 -4.67 -5.21
C TYR A 90 19.55 -5.64 -5.43
N VAL A 91 20.08 -6.23 -4.37
CA VAL A 91 21.19 -7.19 -4.41
C VAL A 91 20.86 -8.48 -5.18
N LYS A 92 19.57 -8.84 -5.31
CA LYS A 92 19.12 -9.97 -6.13
C LYS A 92 18.93 -9.59 -7.60
N GLU A 93 18.62 -8.34 -7.88
CA GLU A 93 18.25 -7.87 -9.22
C GLU A 93 19.48 -7.45 -10.05
N VAL A 94 20.52 -6.94 -9.39
CA VAL A 94 21.74 -6.45 -10.04
C VAL A 94 22.91 -7.39 -9.75
N LYS A 95 23.42 -8.07 -10.79
CA LYS A 95 24.57 -8.97 -10.67
C LYS A 95 25.87 -8.18 -10.61
N SER A 96 26.57 -8.29 -9.48
CA SER A 96 27.94 -7.80 -9.28
C SER A 96 28.61 -8.61 -8.18
N GLN A 97 29.94 -8.66 -8.13
CA GLN A 97 30.67 -9.35 -7.05
C GLN A 97 30.29 -8.81 -5.67
N LEU A 98 30.12 -7.49 -5.54
CA LEU A 98 29.69 -6.88 -4.28
C LEU A 98 28.29 -7.35 -3.89
N ASN A 99 27.35 -7.39 -4.84
CA ASN A 99 25.98 -7.83 -4.56
C ASN A 99 25.90 -9.33 -4.23
N GLU A 100 26.79 -10.16 -4.76
CA GLU A 100 26.90 -11.57 -4.38
C GLU A 100 27.34 -11.72 -2.93
N VAL A 101 28.33 -10.95 -2.47
CA VAL A 101 28.78 -10.94 -1.06
C VAL A 101 27.68 -10.41 -0.15
N LEU A 102 27.01 -9.33 -0.54
CA LEU A 102 25.89 -8.77 0.22
C LEU A 102 24.73 -9.74 0.31
N LEU A 103 24.40 -10.44 -0.76
CA LEU A 103 23.35 -11.44 -0.78
C LEU A 103 23.69 -12.66 0.11
N ASP A 104 24.94 -13.12 0.08
CA ASP A 104 25.38 -14.20 0.97
C ASP A 104 25.29 -13.78 2.44
N SER A 105 25.75 -12.59 2.76
CA SER A 105 25.67 -12.03 4.12
C SER A 105 24.24 -11.84 4.58
N PHE A 106 23.38 -11.33 3.70
CA PHE A 106 21.94 -11.18 3.96
C PHE A 106 21.28 -12.54 4.17
N THR A 107 21.63 -13.53 3.34
CA THR A 107 21.04 -14.88 3.46
C THR A 107 21.48 -15.55 4.76
N LYS A 108 22.72 -15.36 5.20
CA LYS A 108 23.20 -15.85 6.51
C LYS A 108 22.41 -15.19 7.65
N LEU A 109 22.27 -13.85 7.62
CA LEU A 109 21.48 -13.11 8.61
C LEU A 109 20.02 -13.62 8.67
N MET A 110 19.39 -13.84 7.50
CA MET A 110 18.01 -14.33 7.41
C MET A 110 17.82 -15.75 7.93
N ASN A 111 18.89 -16.56 7.99
CA ASN A 111 18.85 -17.96 8.43
C ASN A 111 19.43 -18.17 9.83
N GLU A 112 19.92 -17.12 10.47
CA GLU A 112 20.42 -17.19 11.85
C GLU A 112 19.26 -17.41 12.82
N ASP A 113 19.55 -18.11 13.92
CA ASP A 113 18.57 -18.37 14.97
C ASP A 113 18.55 -17.18 15.94
N TYR A 114 17.43 -16.50 15.99
CA TYR A 114 17.17 -15.39 16.89
C TYR A 114 16.15 -15.78 17.98
N ALA A 115 16.10 -17.07 18.35
CA ALA A 115 15.18 -17.55 19.36
C ALA A 115 15.30 -16.73 20.65
N GLY A 116 14.18 -16.12 21.04
CA GLY A 116 14.11 -15.25 22.21
C GLY A 116 14.25 -13.74 21.93
N ASP A 117 14.45 -13.34 20.65
CA ASP A 117 14.31 -11.92 20.25
C ASP A 117 13.05 -11.74 19.37
N PRO A 118 11.89 -11.40 19.96
CA PRO A 118 10.63 -11.29 19.21
C PRO A 118 10.64 -10.18 18.17
N PHE A 119 11.48 -9.15 18.32
CA PHE A 119 11.62 -8.08 17.33
C PHE A 119 12.35 -8.60 16.08
N MET A 120 13.44 -9.32 16.27
CA MET A 120 14.18 -9.91 15.15
C MET A 120 13.38 -11.00 14.45
N GLU A 121 12.72 -11.89 15.18
CA GLU A 121 11.82 -12.90 14.58
C GLU A 121 10.72 -12.26 13.74
N THR A 122 10.08 -11.21 14.26
CA THR A 122 9.04 -10.46 13.53
C THR A 122 9.62 -9.79 12.27
N TYR A 123 10.76 -9.11 12.41
CA TYR A 123 11.42 -8.44 11.27
C TYR A 123 11.79 -9.42 10.16
N LEU A 124 12.37 -10.57 10.53
CA LEU A 124 12.72 -11.61 9.57
C LEU A 124 11.48 -12.21 8.90
N GLY A 125 10.42 -12.44 9.67
CA GLY A 125 9.15 -12.92 9.16
C GLY A 125 8.55 -11.97 8.11
N LEU A 126 8.46 -10.69 8.43
CA LEU A 126 7.98 -9.64 7.53
C LEU A 126 8.85 -9.52 6.27
N THR A 127 10.17 -9.66 6.42
CA THR A 127 11.10 -9.57 5.30
C THR A 127 10.95 -10.76 4.36
N ARG A 128 10.80 -11.98 4.89
CA ARG A 128 10.54 -13.18 4.08
C ARG A 128 9.21 -13.08 3.34
N ASP A 129 8.15 -12.65 4.03
CA ASP A 129 6.83 -12.43 3.45
C ASP A 129 6.86 -11.39 2.32
N ALA A 130 7.53 -10.27 2.53
CA ALA A 130 7.70 -9.24 1.52
C ALA A 130 8.44 -9.75 0.27
N GLN A 131 9.48 -10.57 0.45
CA GLN A 131 10.20 -11.19 -0.68
C GLN A 131 9.34 -12.20 -1.43
N ALA A 132 8.62 -13.07 -0.72
CA ALA A 132 7.71 -14.05 -1.33
C ALA A 132 6.62 -13.34 -2.15
N LYS A 133 6.00 -12.33 -1.60
CA LYS A 133 5.00 -11.51 -2.30
C LYS A 133 5.58 -10.78 -3.53
N HIS A 134 6.82 -10.28 -3.43
CA HIS A 134 7.49 -9.69 -4.58
C HIS A 134 7.62 -10.69 -5.73
N GLU A 135 8.09 -11.91 -5.45
CA GLU A 135 8.28 -12.95 -6.46
C GLU A 135 6.95 -13.36 -7.11
N VAL A 136 5.92 -13.60 -6.31
CA VAL A 136 4.56 -13.90 -6.79
C VAL A 136 4.03 -12.78 -7.69
N PHE A 137 4.11 -11.53 -7.26
CA PHE A 137 3.60 -10.40 -8.03
C PHE A 137 4.37 -10.18 -9.34
N ARG A 138 5.70 -10.24 -9.27
CA ARG A 138 6.58 -10.14 -10.44
C ARG A 138 6.24 -11.20 -11.48
N ASP A 139 6.15 -12.45 -11.06
CA ASP A 139 5.91 -13.57 -11.97
C ASP A 139 4.49 -13.55 -12.54
N ALA A 140 3.49 -13.20 -11.74
CA ALA A 140 2.11 -13.03 -12.20
C ALA A 140 1.96 -11.91 -13.24
N THR A 141 2.71 -10.81 -13.10
CA THR A 141 2.63 -9.66 -14.02
C THR A 141 3.62 -9.74 -15.19
N LYS A 142 4.54 -10.72 -15.18
CA LYS A 142 5.54 -10.91 -16.23
C LYS A 142 4.89 -11.14 -17.59
N GLY A 143 5.34 -10.38 -18.59
CA GLY A 143 4.84 -10.47 -19.97
C GLY A 143 3.43 -9.89 -20.19
N ILE A 144 2.73 -9.46 -19.15
CA ILE A 144 1.42 -8.81 -19.30
C ILE A 144 1.60 -7.38 -19.77
N LYS A 145 0.99 -7.07 -20.93
CA LYS A 145 0.89 -5.70 -21.45
C LYS A 145 -0.43 -5.08 -21.02
N ALA A 146 -0.38 -3.85 -20.51
CA ALA A 146 -1.59 -3.07 -20.23
C ALA A 146 -2.40 -2.85 -21.53
N PRO A 147 -3.72 -2.96 -21.49
CA PRO A 147 -4.56 -2.59 -22.62
C PRO A 147 -4.57 -1.05 -22.77
N GLY A 148 -4.62 -0.58 -24.03
CA GLY A 148 -4.72 0.85 -24.31
C GLY A 148 -3.40 1.59 -24.41
N ARG A 149 -3.49 2.92 -24.51
CA ARG A 149 -2.35 3.84 -24.61
C ARG A 149 -2.18 4.62 -23.32
N PHE A 150 -0.95 4.71 -22.84
CA PHE A 150 -0.59 5.46 -21.64
C PHE A 150 0.49 6.47 -21.99
N SER A 151 0.38 7.69 -21.45
CA SER A 151 1.39 8.74 -21.62
C SER A 151 2.59 8.51 -20.70
N GLY A 152 3.62 9.35 -20.85
CA GLY A 152 4.78 9.34 -19.96
C GLY A 152 4.59 10.01 -18.61
N SER A 153 3.41 10.61 -18.32
CA SER A 153 3.17 11.25 -17.04
C SER A 153 3.10 10.22 -15.90
N ASP A 154 3.49 10.61 -14.70
CA ASP A 154 3.53 9.74 -13.53
C ASP A 154 2.18 9.04 -13.26
N LEU A 155 1.10 9.81 -13.22
CA LEU A 155 -0.24 9.24 -13.03
C LEU A 155 -0.61 8.22 -14.12
N SER A 156 -0.25 8.51 -15.38
CA SER A 156 -0.52 7.60 -16.50
C SER A 156 0.27 6.29 -16.37
N GLN A 157 1.51 6.35 -15.88
CA GLN A 157 2.32 5.15 -15.64
C GLN A 157 1.81 4.34 -14.45
N GLN A 158 1.33 4.99 -13.38
CA GLN A 158 0.64 4.33 -12.27
C GLN A 158 -0.63 3.62 -12.77
N LEU A 159 -1.48 4.30 -13.55
CA LEU A 159 -2.69 3.70 -14.14
C LEU A 159 -2.37 2.55 -15.10
N ARG A 160 -1.25 2.63 -15.83
CA ARG A 160 -0.77 1.52 -16.65
C ARG A 160 -0.46 0.28 -15.81
N MET A 161 0.17 0.48 -14.64
CA MET A 161 0.47 -0.63 -13.73
C MET A 161 -0.82 -1.21 -13.12
N VAL A 162 -1.78 -0.37 -12.75
CA VAL A 162 -3.12 -0.81 -12.32
C VAL A 162 -3.76 -1.70 -13.39
N ALA A 163 -3.79 -1.26 -14.65
CA ALA A 163 -4.37 -2.03 -15.75
C ALA A 163 -3.66 -3.38 -15.97
N ARG A 164 -2.33 -3.43 -15.78
CA ARG A 164 -1.56 -4.69 -15.81
C ARG A 164 -1.94 -5.61 -14.66
N THR A 165 -2.09 -5.06 -13.46
CA THR A 165 -2.45 -5.83 -12.26
C THR A 165 -3.86 -6.39 -12.36
N ILE A 166 -4.82 -5.60 -12.85
CA ILE A 166 -6.19 -6.08 -13.11
C ILE A 166 -6.16 -7.25 -14.11
N LYS A 167 -5.38 -7.13 -15.18
CA LYS A 167 -5.24 -8.19 -16.17
C LYS A 167 -4.53 -9.44 -15.65
N ALA A 168 -3.78 -9.30 -14.56
CA ALA A 168 -3.10 -10.40 -13.87
C ALA A 168 -3.95 -11.02 -12.74
N ALA A 169 -5.18 -10.56 -12.50
CA ALA A 169 -6.00 -10.92 -11.35
C ALA A 169 -6.08 -12.45 -11.13
N ASP A 170 -6.37 -13.21 -12.19
CA ASP A 170 -6.45 -14.67 -12.11
C ASP A 170 -5.12 -15.31 -11.68
N ARG A 171 -3.99 -14.79 -12.17
CA ARG A 171 -2.65 -15.30 -11.79
C ARG A 171 -2.27 -14.92 -10.37
N LEU A 172 -2.83 -13.82 -9.85
CA LEU A 172 -2.65 -13.36 -8.48
C LEU A 172 -3.64 -13.99 -7.50
N GLY A 173 -4.62 -14.76 -7.98
CA GLY A 173 -5.68 -15.34 -7.17
C GLY A 173 -6.66 -14.30 -6.60
N LEU A 174 -6.77 -13.12 -7.22
CA LEU A 174 -7.56 -12.00 -6.72
C LEU A 174 -8.90 -11.90 -7.44
N GLN A 175 -9.99 -12.09 -6.70
CA GLN A 175 -11.36 -11.87 -7.19
C GLN A 175 -11.78 -10.40 -7.09
N GLN A 176 -11.32 -9.71 -6.05
CA GLN A 176 -11.51 -8.27 -5.84
C GLN A 176 -10.16 -7.59 -5.72
N GLN A 177 -10.10 -6.35 -6.17
CA GLN A 177 -8.90 -5.51 -6.06
C GLN A 177 -9.31 -4.07 -5.78
N THR A 178 -8.59 -3.43 -4.87
CA THR A 178 -8.65 -1.97 -4.70
C THR A 178 -7.30 -1.37 -5.01
N PHE A 179 -7.28 -0.16 -5.55
CA PHE A 179 -6.05 0.54 -5.88
C PHE A 179 -6.03 1.93 -5.25
N PHE A 180 -4.94 2.26 -4.59
CA PHE A 180 -4.72 3.60 -4.07
C PHE A 180 -3.60 4.28 -4.86
N LEU A 181 -3.95 5.42 -5.45
CA LEU A 181 -3.03 6.30 -6.17
C LEU A 181 -3.12 7.70 -5.56
N ARG A 182 -2.03 8.42 -5.55
CA ARG A 182 -2.01 9.82 -5.10
C ARG A 182 -1.41 10.69 -6.17
N TYR A 183 -2.15 11.68 -6.57
CA TYR A 183 -1.69 12.76 -7.42
C TYR A 183 -1.64 14.04 -6.60
N ILE A 184 -0.49 14.67 -6.56
CA ILE A 184 -0.19 15.88 -5.76
C ILE A 184 -0.18 17.12 -6.65
N GLY A 185 -0.14 18.31 -6.04
CA GLY A 185 -0.05 19.58 -6.77
C GLY A 185 -1.39 20.30 -6.94
N TRP A 186 -2.40 19.93 -6.13
CA TRP A 186 -3.72 20.60 -6.14
C TRP A 186 -3.87 21.70 -5.09
N ASP A 187 -2.90 21.82 -4.20
CA ASP A 187 -2.90 22.80 -3.12
C ASP A 187 -2.18 24.07 -3.59
N HIS A 188 -2.97 25.04 -4.00
CA HIS A 188 -2.53 26.31 -4.60
C HIS A 188 -2.66 27.46 -3.58
N HIS A 189 -1.93 27.40 -2.47
CA HIS A 189 -2.02 28.41 -1.42
C HIS A 189 -1.60 29.83 -1.88
N ASP A 190 -0.68 29.93 -2.81
CA ASP A 190 -0.02 31.16 -3.20
C ASP A 190 -0.42 31.70 -4.60
N GLU A 191 -1.35 31.04 -5.29
CA GLU A 191 -1.70 31.36 -6.68
C GLU A 191 -3.15 31.82 -6.89
N LEU A 192 -3.82 32.27 -5.81
CA LEU A 192 -5.18 32.81 -5.86
C LEU A 192 -5.16 34.35 -5.80
#